data_b2317a979c90f76475a5a6396fd826cd
#
_entry.id   b2317a979c90f76475a5a6396fd826cd
#
_cell.length_a   1.000
_cell.length_b   1.000
_cell.length_c   1.000
_cell.angle_alpha   90.00
_cell.angle_beta   90.00
_cell.angle_gamma   90.00
#
_symmetry.space_group_name_H-M   'P 1'
#
loop_
_entity.id
_entity.type
_entity.pdbx_description
1 polymer ?
#
loop_
_entity_poly.entity_id
_entity_poly.type
_entity_poly.pdbx_seq_one_letter_code
_entity_poly.pdbx_strand_id
1 'polypeptide(L)'
;GVANVVSALHQLLADFQVYYTNLRGFHWNIKGHGFFVLHEKFESMYDDAAEKVDEIAERILMLGGVPENKFSEYLKVAKIKEVSDVACGSDAVSNILETYGYLIGEERKIIELANEAGDDVTADLMTGYLKEQEKMVWMLVAFSTKGCTDK
;
A
#
# COMPACT_ATOMS: atom_id res chain seq x y z
N GLY A 1 23.13 -9.05 -2.10
CA GLY A 1 22.34 -9.59 -1.03
C GLY A 1 21.55 -8.54 -0.27
N VAL A 2 22.05 -8.17 0.91
CA VAL A 2 21.34 -7.25 1.80
C VAL A 2 21.11 -5.88 1.15
N ALA A 3 22.09 -5.37 0.41
CA ALA A 3 21.96 -4.08 -0.27
C ALA A 3 20.78 -4.04 -1.24
N ASN A 4 20.51 -5.13 -1.95
CA ASN A 4 19.37 -5.22 -2.86
C ASN A 4 18.04 -5.22 -2.12
N VAL A 5 17.98 -5.89 -0.96
CA VAL A 5 16.80 -5.89 -0.11
C VAL A 5 16.52 -4.48 0.42
N VAL A 6 17.54 -3.81 0.93
CA VAL A 6 17.42 -2.43 1.45
C VAL A 6 16.94 -1.48 0.36
N SER A 7 17.53 -1.56 -0.84
CA SER A 7 17.10 -0.72 -1.97
C SER A 7 15.64 -0.94 -2.34
N ALA A 8 15.19 -2.20 -2.37
CA ALA A 8 13.80 -2.52 -2.68
C ALA A 8 12.85 -2.06 -1.57
N LEU A 9 13.26 -2.12 -0.31
CA LEU A 9 12.49 -1.59 0.82
C LEU A 9 12.36 -0.06 0.76
N HIS A 10 13.41 0.64 0.33
CA HIS A 10 13.33 2.09 0.11
C HIS A 10 12.30 2.44 -0.95
N GLN A 11 12.25 1.69 -2.04
CA GLN A 11 11.24 1.89 -3.09
C GLN A 11 9.84 1.67 -2.52
N LEU A 12 9.67 0.60 -1.76
CA LEU A 12 8.38 0.27 -1.15
C LEU A 12 7.95 1.34 -0.15
N LEU A 13 8.89 1.86 0.65
CA LEU A 13 8.62 2.94 1.61
C LEU A 13 8.08 4.18 0.91
N ALA A 14 8.73 4.60 -0.17
CA ALA A 14 8.29 5.77 -0.95
C ALA A 14 6.88 5.55 -1.50
N ASP A 15 6.61 4.38 -2.05
CA ASP A 15 5.30 4.05 -2.61
C ASP A 15 4.21 3.99 -1.54
N PHE A 16 4.51 3.43 -0.37
CA PHE A 16 3.55 3.41 0.74
C PHE A 16 3.23 4.81 1.26
N GLN A 17 4.19 5.74 1.25
CA GLN A 17 3.93 7.12 1.65
C GLN A 17 2.93 7.80 0.71
N VAL A 18 3.05 7.58 -0.59
CA VAL A 18 2.10 8.15 -1.57
C VAL A 18 0.74 7.46 -1.44
N TYR A 19 0.71 6.15 -1.32
CA TYR A 19 -0.51 5.39 -1.10
C TYR A 19 -1.25 5.87 0.16
N TYR A 20 -0.55 6.01 1.27
CA TYR A 20 -1.11 6.52 2.51
C TYR A 20 -1.78 7.88 2.32
N THR A 21 -1.11 8.79 1.63
CA THR A 21 -1.62 10.15 1.39
C THR A 21 -2.83 10.13 0.45
N ASN A 22 -2.81 9.27 -0.58
CA ASN A 22 -3.95 9.08 -1.46
C ASN A 22 -5.18 8.58 -0.70
N LEU A 23 -5.00 7.61 0.21
CA LEU A 23 -6.09 7.09 1.03
C LEU A 23 -6.72 8.17 1.91
N ARG A 24 -5.91 9.03 2.49
CA ARG A 24 -6.41 10.16 3.28
C ARG A 24 -7.26 11.09 2.42
N GLY A 25 -6.79 11.37 1.20
CA GLY A 25 -7.56 12.17 0.25
C GLY A 25 -8.89 11.53 -0.10
N PHE A 26 -8.93 10.22 -0.31
CA PHE A 26 -10.18 9.50 -0.55
C PHE A 26 -11.11 9.57 0.66
N HIS A 27 -10.57 9.35 1.85
CA HIS A 27 -11.33 9.43 3.11
C HIS A 27 -11.98 10.80 3.28
N TRP A 28 -11.26 11.87 2.98
CA TRP A 28 -11.75 13.24 3.14
C TRP A 28 -12.75 13.64 2.06
N ASN A 29 -12.52 13.26 0.81
CA ASN A 29 -13.18 13.87 -0.34
C ASN A 29 -14.32 13.03 -0.94
N ILE A 30 -14.48 11.79 -0.50
CA ILE A 30 -15.58 10.94 -0.96
C ILE A 30 -16.93 11.58 -0.66
N LYS A 31 -17.91 11.43 -1.56
CA LYS A 31 -19.24 12.01 -1.42
C LYS A 31 -20.29 11.03 -1.88
N GLY A 32 -21.50 11.29 -1.43
CA GLY A 32 -22.70 10.63 -1.96
C GLY A 32 -22.97 9.26 -1.36
N HIS A 33 -23.55 8.40 -2.17
CA HIS A 33 -23.96 7.08 -1.74
C HIS A 33 -22.73 6.25 -1.30
N GLY A 34 -22.84 5.63 -0.15
CA GLY A 34 -21.76 4.84 0.41
C GLY A 34 -20.72 5.65 1.20
N PHE A 35 -20.96 6.94 1.41
CA PHE A 35 -20.03 7.80 2.12
C PHE A 35 -19.60 7.22 3.47
N PHE A 36 -20.53 6.87 4.33
CA PHE A 36 -20.20 6.42 5.68
C PHE A 36 -19.37 5.14 5.69
N VAL A 37 -19.71 4.19 4.83
CA VAL A 37 -18.98 2.91 4.73
C VAL A 37 -17.59 3.13 4.19
N LEU A 38 -17.44 3.90 3.12
CA LEU A 38 -16.14 4.12 2.48
C LEU A 38 -15.25 5.07 3.27
N HIS A 39 -15.82 6.11 3.85
CA HIS A 39 -15.09 7.03 4.72
C HIS A 39 -14.41 6.28 5.87
N GLU A 40 -15.15 5.43 6.55
CA GLU A 40 -14.64 4.58 7.63
C GLU A 40 -13.61 3.55 7.11
N LYS A 41 -13.91 2.92 5.98
CA LYS A 41 -13.01 1.92 5.40
C LYS A 41 -11.67 2.53 5.00
N PHE A 42 -11.69 3.67 4.34
CA PHE A 42 -10.46 4.35 3.93
C PHE A 42 -9.64 4.80 5.14
N GLU A 43 -10.28 5.19 6.24
CA GLU A 43 -9.57 5.50 7.49
C GLU A 43 -8.84 4.27 8.03
N SER A 44 -9.51 3.12 8.12
CA SER A 44 -8.87 1.90 8.58
C SER A 44 -7.71 1.50 7.68
N MET A 45 -7.83 1.76 6.38
CA MET A 45 -6.78 1.44 5.41
C MET A 45 -5.57 2.37 5.54
N TYR A 46 -5.78 3.68 5.76
CA TYR A 46 -4.63 4.55 5.92
C TYR A 46 -3.95 4.36 7.28
N ASP A 47 -4.68 4.01 8.31
CA ASP A 47 -4.08 3.64 9.60
C ASP A 47 -3.15 2.42 9.44
N ASP A 48 -3.61 1.40 8.71
CA ASP A 48 -2.82 0.23 8.39
C ASP A 48 -1.58 0.58 7.55
N ALA A 49 -1.76 1.44 6.55
CA ALA A 49 -0.63 1.90 5.71
C ALA A 49 0.42 2.64 6.54
N ALA A 50 0.00 3.45 7.51
CA ALA A 50 0.91 4.16 8.40
C ALA A 50 1.74 3.19 9.24
N GLU A 51 1.13 2.12 9.74
CA GLU A 51 1.85 1.07 10.47
C GLU A 51 2.88 0.38 9.58
N LYS A 52 2.52 0.08 8.33
CA LYS A 52 3.43 -0.54 7.37
C LYS A 52 4.60 0.37 7.02
N VAL A 53 4.36 1.67 6.86
CA VAL A 53 5.42 2.66 6.66
C VAL A 53 6.45 2.57 7.78
N ASP A 54 5.98 2.53 9.01
CA ASP A 54 6.85 2.44 10.19
C ASP A 54 7.64 1.13 10.20
N GLU A 55 6.97 0.01 9.96
CA GLU A 55 7.60 -1.30 9.91
C GLU A 55 8.67 -1.39 8.83
N ILE A 56 8.40 -0.86 7.63
CA ILE A 56 9.35 -0.87 6.52
C ILE A 56 10.58 -0.03 6.86
N ALA A 57 10.37 1.17 7.39
CA ALA A 57 11.45 2.06 7.80
C ALA A 57 12.33 1.41 8.86
N GLU A 58 11.72 0.79 9.86
CA GLU A 58 12.45 0.11 10.93
C GLU A 58 13.18 -1.12 10.42
N ARG A 59 12.60 -1.85 9.46
CA ARG A 59 13.29 -2.98 8.84
C ARG A 59 14.54 -2.54 8.10
N ILE A 60 14.49 -1.38 7.42
CA ILE A 60 15.67 -0.79 6.78
C ILE A 60 16.76 -0.53 7.83
N LEU A 61 16.38 0.03 8.98
CA LEU A 61 17.33 0.26 10.08
C LEU A 61 17.94 -1.04 10.60
N MET A 62 17.12 -2.07 10.79
CA MET A 62 17.59 -3.39 11.24
C MET A 62 18.59 -4.00 10.28
N LEU A 63 18.48 -3.70 8.99
CA LEU A 63 19.40 -4.19 7.96
C LEU A 63 20.62 -3.29 7.77
N GLY A 64 20.75 -2.23 8.58
CA GLY A 64 21.91 -1.33 8.55
C GLY A 64 21.78 -0.14 7.60
N GLY A 65 20.60 0.06 7.02
CA GLY A 65 20.33 1.21 6.17
C GLY A 65 19.78 2.40 6.95
N VAL A 66 19.55 3.51 6.25
CA VAL A 66 18.93 4.72 6.82
C VAL A 66 17.69 5.04 5.99
N PRO A 67 16.49 4.94 6.58
CA PRO A 67 15.28 5.21 5.82
C PRO A 67 15.16 6.69 5.47
N GLU A 68 14.70 6.96 4.25
CA GLU A 68 14.41 8.31 3.80
C GLU A 68 13.24 8.89 4.57
N ASN A 69 13.28 10.20 4.87
CA ASN A 69 12.18 10.87 5.57
C ASN A 69 11.76 12.20 4.93
N LYS A 70 12.15 12.45 3.69
CA LYS A 70 11.77 13.69 2.98
C LYS A 70 10.70 13.39 1.94
N PHE A 71 9.59 14.10 2.01
CA PHE A 71 8.52 13.96 1.01
C PHE A 71 9.02 14.19 -0.41
N SER A 72 9.88 15.19 -0.60
CA SER A 72 10.45 15.47 -1.93
C SER A 72 11.21 14.28 -2.50
N GLU A 73 11.90 13.52 -1.66
CA GLU A 73 12.63 12.34 -2.09
C GLU A 73 11.68 11.16 -2.36
N TYR A 74 10.63 10.99 -1.55
CA TYR A 74 9.60 9.99 -1.83
C TYR A 74 8.97 10.21 -3.20
N LEU A 75 8.65 11.45 -3.52
CA LEU A 75 8.01 11.79 -4.79
C LEU A 75 8.90 11.54 -6.01
N LYS A 76 10.22 11.67 -5.84
CA LYS A 76 11.17 11.37 -6.93
C LYS A 76 11.24 9.87 -7.23
N VAL A 77 11.07 9.04 -6.21
CA VAL A 77 11.28 7.58 -6.30
C VAL A 77 9.98 6.83 -6.52
N ALA A 78 8.88 7.28 -5.93
CA ALA A 78 7.61 6.58 -5.95
C ALA A 78 7.09 6.37 -7.37
N LYS A 79 6.59 5.17 -7.63
CA LYS A 79 5.92 4.82 -8.89
C LYS A 79 4.41 4.98 -8.78
N ILE A 80 3.87 4.92 -7.57
CA ILE A 80 2.46 5.24 -7.31
C ILE A 80 2.29 6.75 -7.50
N LYS A 81 1.29 7.14 -8.29
CA LYS A 81 1.02 8.54 -8.58
C LYS A 81 0.14 9.18 -7.52
N GLU A 82 0.40 10.44 -7.21
CA GLU A 82 -0.49 11.24 -6.39
C GLU A 82 -1.83 11.41 -7.10
N VAL A 83 -2.93 11.36 -6.33
CA VAL A 83 -4.29 11.48 -6.86
C VAL A 83 -5.02 12.57 -6.09
N SER A 84 -5.74 13.43 -6.82
CA SER A 84 -6.53 14.49 -6.21
C SER A 84 -7.93 14.52 -6.81
N ASP A 85 -8.84 15.19 -6.11
CA ASP A 85 -10.20 15.47 -6.57
C ASP A 85 -11.05 14.23 -6.86
N VAL A 86 -10.78 13.12 -6.18
CA VAL A 86 -11.57 11.89 -6.30
C VAL A 86 -12.70 11.93 -5.28
N ALA A 87 -13.91 12.15 -5.76
CA ALA A 87 -15.12 12.21 -4.93
C ALA A 87 -16.05 11.02 -5.13
N CYS A 88 -15.84 10.23 -6.17
CA CYS A 88 -16.66 9.06 -6.50
C CYS A 88 -16.08 7.80 -5.86
N GLY A 89 -16.91 7.06 -5.13
CA GLY A 89 -16.50 5.84 -4.45
C GLY A 89 -15.93 4.78 -5.37
N SER A 90 -16.55 4.56 -6.51
CA SER A 90 -16.07 3.56 -7.47
C SER A 90 -14.72 3.93 -8.06
N ASP A 91 -14.46 5.22 -8.29
CA ASP A 91 -13.16 5.67 -8.78
C ASP A 91 -12.06 5.48 -7.73
N ALA A 92 -12.37 5.77 -6.47
CA ALA A 92 -11.43 5.56 -5.36
C ALA A 92 -11.08 4.07 -5.20
N VAL A 93 -12.09 3.21 -5.20
CA VAL A 93 -11.90 1.75 -5.07
C VAL A 93 -11.10 1.22 -6.25
N SER A 94 -11.40 1.67 -7.47
CA SER A 94 -10.67 1.28 -8.68
C SER A 94 -9.19 1.65 -8.58
N ASN A 95 -8.90 2.87 -8.15
CA ASN A 95 -7.53 3.34 -7.93
C ASN A 95 -6.80 2.48 -6.88
N ILE A 96 -7.46 2.17 -5.78
CA ILE A 96 -6.89 1.34 -4.71
C ILE A 96 -6.57 -0.07 -5.24
N LEU A 97 -7.44 -0.66 -6.05
CA LEU A 97 -7.19 -1.98 -6.64
C LEU A 97 -5.97 -1.97 -7.55
N GLU A 98 -5.80 -0.93 -8.38
CA GLU A 98 -4.60 -0.78 -9.20
C GLU A 98 -3.35 -0.64 -8.32
N THR A 99 -3.44 0.15 -7.27
CA THR A 99 -2.34 0.33 -6.31
C THR A 99 -1.94 -1.00 -5.67
N TYR A 100 -2.90 -1.81 -5.27
CA TYR A 100 -2.62 -3.13 -4.70
C TYR A 100 -1.97 -4.07 -5.71
N GLY A 101 -2.39 -4.02 -6.97
CA GLY A 101 -1.73 -4.81 -8.02
C GLY A 101 -0.24 -4.50 -8.08
N TYR A 102 0.11 -3.22 -8.05
CA TYR A 102 1.50 -2.79 -8.04
C TYR A 102 2.24 -3.20 -6.75
N LEU A 103 1.67 -2.90 -5.59
CA LEU A 103 2.31 -3.20 -4.30
C LEU A 103 2.55 -4.70 -4.11
N ILE A 104 1.58 -5.52 -4.46
CA ILE A 104 1.70 -6.99 -4.38
C ILE A 104 2.85 -7.47 -5.27
N GLY A 105 2.96 -6.93 -6.47
CA GLY A 105 4.07 -7.27 -7.37
C GLY A 105 5.43 -6.89 -6.79
N GLU A 106 5.55 -5.72 -6.19
CA GLU A 106 6.79 -5.26 -5.56
C GLU A 106 7.14 -6.10 -4.33
N GLU A 107 6.16 -6.42 -3.51
CA GLU A 107 6.38 -7.23 -2.31
C GLU A 107 6.85 -8.64 -2.67
N ARG A 108 6.33 -9.23 -3.75
CA ARG A 108 6.80 -10.53 -4.24
C ARG A 108 8.24 -10.47 -4.73
N LYS A 109 8.63 -9.38 -5.39
CA LYS A 109 10.03 -9.17 -5.79
C LYS A 109 10.95 -9.07 -4.57
N ILE A 110 10.49 -8.39 -3.52
CA ILE A 110 11.27 -8.28 -2.27
C ILE A 110 11.46 -9.65 -1.62
N ILE A 111 10.44 -10.50 -1.66
CA ILE A 111 10.55 -11.88 -1.15
C ILE A 111 11.64 -12.63 -1.91
N GLU A 112 11.69 -12.52 -3.23
CA GLU A 112 12.73 -13.17 -4.04
C GLU A 112 14.13 -12.66 -3.65
N LEU A 113 14.29 -11.35 -3.52
CA LEU A 113 15.57 -10.74 -3.12
C LEU A 113 15.96 -11.15 -1.70
N ALA A 114 15.00 -11.20 -0.79
CA ALA A 114 15.24 -11.63 0.59
C ALA A 114 15.66 -13.09 0.65
N ASN A 115 15.02 -13.95 -0.12
CA ASN A 115 15.38 -15.37 -0.19
C ASN A 115 16.80 -15.54 -0.70
N GLU A 116 17.20 -14.82 -1.74
CA GLU A 116 18.56 -14.84 -2.26
C GLU A 116 19.58 -14.39 -1.23
N ALA A 117 19.22 -13.44 -0.36
CA ALA A 117 20.09 -12.93 0.68
C ALA A 117 20.04 -13.76 1.98
N GLY A 118 19.18 -14.78 2.05
CA GLY A 118 18.98 -15.54 3.29
C GLY A 118 18.25 -14.73 4.36
N ASP A 119 17.49 -13.73 3.97
CA ASP A 119 16.77 -12.82 4.87
C ASP A 119 15.32 -13.28 5.05
N ASP A 120 15.14 -14.31 5.87
CA ASP A 120 13.83 -14.89 6.13
C ASP A 120 12.88 -13.90 6.80
N VAL A 121 13.39 -12.98 7.58
CA VAL A 121 12.58 -12.02 8.34
C VAL A 121 11.90 -11.00 7.41
N THR A 122 12.66 -10.47 6.43
CA THR A 122 12.07 -9.58 5.42
C THR A 122 11.07 -10.35 4.55
N ALA A 123 11.40 -11.58 4.16
CA ALA A 123 10.47 -12.43 3.39
C ALA A 123 9.17 -12.67 4.17
N ASP A 124 9.27 -12.95 5.46
CA ASP A 124 8.11 -13.15 6.32
C ASP A 124 7.27 -11.88 6.47
N LEU A 125 7.91 -10.74 6.65
CA LEU A 125 7.22 -9.44 6.73
C LEU A 125 6.40 -9.19 5.46
N MET A 126 6.99 -9.40 4.29
CA MET A 126 6.31 -9.23 3.01
C MET A 126 5.18 -10.24 2.82
N THR A 127 5.38 -11.48 3.24
CA THR A 127 4.34 -12.51 3.20
C THR A 127 3.13 -12.12 4.04
N GLY A 128 3.37 -11.51 5.21
CA GLY A 128 2.29 -10.97 6.04
C GLY A 128 1.49 -9.88 5.33
N TYR A 129 2.18 -8.97 4.63
CA TYR A 129 1.53 -7.93 3.85
C TYR A 129 0.68 -8.52 2.72
N LEU A 130 1.23 -9.50 2.00
CA LEU A 130 0.51 -10.19 0.92
C LEU A 130 -0.76 -10.84 1.43
N LYS A 131 -0.69 -11.51 2.58
CA LYS A 131 -1.86 -12.17 3.18
C LYS A 131 -2.99 -11.17 3.42
N GLU A 132 -2.67 -10.03 4.00
CA GLU A 132 -3.66 -8.98 4.29
C GLU A 132 -4.18 -8.34 3.02
N GLN A 133 -3.30 -8.04 2.07
CA GLN A 133 -3.64 -7.34 0.84
C GLN A 133 -4.45 -8.20 -0.10
N GLU A 134 -4.14 -9.47 -0.23
CA GLU A 134 -4.93 -10.40 -1.05
C GLU A 134 -6.35 -10.52 -0.51
N LYS A 135 -6.51 -10.55 0.82
CA LYS A 135 -7.83 -10.54 1.45
C LYS A 135 -8.56 -9.23 1.15
N MET A 136 -7.86 -8.11 1.24
CA MET A 136 -8.48 -6.79 0.96
C MET A 136 -8.89 -6.67 -0.51
N VAL A 137 -8.09 -7.16 -1.43
CA VAL A 137 -8.44 -7.20 -2.86
C VAL A 137 -9.75 -7.99 -3.07
N TRP A 138 -9.84 -9.17 -2.45
CA TRP A 138 -11.09 -9.95 -2.52
C TRP A 138 -12.28 -9.15 -2.02
N MET A 139 -12.16 -8.51 -0.87
CA MET A 139 -13.25 -7.75 -0.27
C MET A 139 -13.64 -6.53 -1.11
N LEU A 140 -12.66 -5.80 -1.66
CA LEU A 140 -12.92 -4.64 -2.50
C LEU A 140 -13.58 -5.03 -3.82
N VAL A 141 -13.15 -6.12 -4.43
CA VAL A 141 -13.78 -6.66 -5.64
C VAL A 141 -15.24 -7.08 -5.35
N ALA A 142 -15.45 -7.76 -4.24
CA ALA A 142 -16.80 -8.17 -3.83
C ALA A 142 -17.69 -6.94 -3.58
N PHE A 143 -17.15 -5.90 -2.96
CA PHE A 143 -17.87 -4.64 -2.74
C PHE A 143 -18.25 -3.96 -4.07
N SER A 144 -17.37 -4.02 -5.07
CA SER A 144 -17.54 -3.36 -6.36
C SER A 144 -18.42 -4.15 -7.34
N THR A 145 -18.65 -5.43 -7.07
CA THR A 145 -19.40 -6.31 -7.95
C THR A 145 -20.89 -6.22 -7.60
N LYS A 146 -21.76 -6.21 -8.61
CA LYS A 146 -23.19 -6.25 -8.37
C LYS A 146 -23.57 -7.56 -7.69
N GLY A 147 -24.32 -7.46 -6.60
CA GLY A 147 -24.89 -8.60 -5.93
C GLY A 147 -26.17 -9.08 -6.62
N CYS A 148 -26.72 -10.17 -6.15
CA CYS A 148 -27.93 -10.75 -6.74
C CYS A 148 -29.18 -9.88 -6.54
N THR A 149 -29.14 -8.94 -5.60
CA THR A 149 -30.25 -8.00 -5.33
C THR A 149 -30.11 -6.66 -6.05
N ASP A 150 -28.96 -6.40 -6.69
CA ASP A 150 -28.70 -5.15 -7.40
C ASP A 150 -29.34 -5.18 -8.79
N LYS A 151 -29.89 -4.06 -9.21
CA LYS A 151 -30.60 -3.95 -10.49
C LYS A 151 -30.13 -2.76 -11.29
#